data_64ca37965c3cc26594575a0b3176ab91
#
_entry.id   64ca37965c3cc26594575a0b3176ab91
#
_cell.length_a   1.000
_cell.length_b   1.000
_cell.length_c   1.000
_cell.angle_alpha   90.00
_cell.angle_beta   90.00
_cell.angle_gamma   90.00
#
_symmetry.space_group_name_H-M   'P 1'
#
loop_
_entity.id
_entity.type
_entity.pdbx_description
1 polymer ?
#
loop_
_entity_poly.entity_id
_entity_poly.type
_entity_poly.pdbx_seq_one_letter_code
_entity_poly.pdbx_strand_id
1 'polypeptide(L)'
;MSIFQILMFAATLFFAFQIYHHVQNLEDKTPNNDTDKHGDRAVFATQSLVEEADDAYERGEIGRAKEILEEAYRLEPINPEIVNKLAYVIAKGGDRLKGIELYERSLELDENDDLTHNAIASLYRLERAYERAQEHYLKALEIDERYPQTYFNYGNLLVDMGETEQARKMYKRALELQSDFPQAREALLSLGDKA
;
A
#
# COMPACT_ATOMS: atom_id res chain seq x y z
N MET A 1 -17.95 62.01 -16.22
CA MET A 1 -17.17 60.79 -15.87
C MET A 1 -15.99 60.72 -16.82
N SER A 2 -14.80 60.44 -16.32
CA SER A 2 -13.63 60.25 -17.18
C SER A 2 -13.67 58.90 -17.89
N ILE A 3 -13.02 58.81 -19.06
CA ILE A 3 -12.90 57.55 -19.81
C ILE A 3 -12.36 56.41 -18.90
N PHE A 4 -11.49 56.76 -17.98
CA PHE A 4 -10.94 55.81 -17.00
C PHE A 4 -12.01 55.26 -16.04
N GLN A 5 -12.96 56.10 -15.57
CA GLN A 5 -14.06 55.65 -14.72
C GLN A 5 -15.03 54.72 -15.46
N ILE A 6 -15.27 54.97 -16.76
CA ILE A 6 -16.12 54.10 -17.58
C ILE A 6 -15.46 52.72 -17.80
N LEU A 7 -14.14 52.71 -18.07
CA LEU A 7 -13.37 51.43 -18.20
C LEU A 7 -13.33 50.63 -16.92
N MET A 8 -13.14 51.28 -15.78
CA MET A 8 -13.18 50.61 -14.47
C MET A 8 -14.58 50.01 -14.18
N PHE A 9 -15.66 50.74 -14.52
CA PHE A 9 -17.03 50.26 -14.32
C PHE A 9 -17.35 49.06 -15.25
N ALA A 10 -16.87 49.08 -16.50
CA ALA A 10 -17.01 47.99 -17.43
C ALA A 10 -16.23 46.76 -16.99
N ALA A 11 -15.02 46.94 -16.46
CA ALA A 11 -14.22 45.81 -15.92
C ALA A 11 -14.89 45.18 -14.69
N THR A 12 -15.43 45.99 -13.77
CA THR A 12 -16.14 45.44 -12.59
C THR A 12 -17.41 44.68 -12.97
N LEU A 13 -18.18 45.16 -13.93
CA LEU A 13 -19.33 44.41 -14.46
C LEU A 13 -18.95 43.11 -15.17
N PHE A 14 -17.85 43.14 -15.92
CA PHE A 14 -17.34 41.92 -16.57
C PHE A 14 -16.91 40.88 -15.56
N PHE A 15 -16.16 41.27 -14.49
CA PHE A 15 -15.78 40.33 -13.42
C PHE A 15 -16.99 39.84 -12.64
N ALA A 16 -17.98 40.71 -12.34
CA ALA A 16 -19.22 40.31 -11.67
C ALA A 16 -19.99 39.29 -12.54
N PHE A 17 -20.06 39.47 -13.85
CA PHE A 17 -20.68 38.55 -14.78
C PHE A 17 -19.93 37.22 -14.86
N GLN A 18 -18.60 37.25 -14.89
CA GLN A 18 -17.77 36.05 -14.86
C GLN A 18 -17.96 35.23 -13.56
N ILE A 19 -17.99 35.93 -12.42
CA ILE A 19 -18.25 35.30 -11.12
C ILE A 19 -19.67 34.70 -11.09
N TYR A 20 -20.68 35.46 -11.54
CA TYR A 20 -22.05 34.98 -11.59
C TYR A 20 -22.20 33.74 -12.48
N HIS A 21 -21.57 33.74 -13.66
CA HIS A 21 -21.56 32.58 -14.57
C HIS A 21 -20.80 31.40 -13.99
N HIS A 22 -19.73 31.66 -13.24
CA HIS A 22 -18.97 30.59 -12.57
C HIS A 22 -19.78 29.96 -11.43
N VAL A 23 -20.49 30.77 -10.64
CA VAL A 23 -21.36 30.29 -9.55
C VAL A 23 -22.56 29.54 -10.11
N GLN A 24 -23.22 30.00 -11.19
CA GLN A 24 -24.29 29.25 -11.84
C GLN A 24 -23.80 27.89 -12.39
N ASN A 25 -22.61 27.84 -13.00
CA ASN A 25 -22.01 26.57 -13.44
C ASN A 25 -21.62 25.65 -12.28
N LEU A 26 -21.47 26.16 -11.06
CA LEU A 26 -21.27 25.34 -9.85
C LEU A 26 -22.60 24.85 -9.28
N GLU A 27 -23.68 25.67 -9.35
CA GLU A 27 -25.01 25.25 -8.93
C GLU A 27 -25.62 24.19 -9.87
N ASP A 28 -25.35 24.26 -11.18
CA ASP A 28 -25.73 23.22 -12.16
C ASP A 28 -24.92 21.92 -12.00
N LYS A 29 -23.83 21.95 -11.23
CA LYS A 29 -23.04 20.78 -10.78
C LYS A 29 -23.40 20.35 -9.37
N THR A 30 -24.65 20.53 -8.92
CA THR A 30 -25.11 19.75 -7.78
C THR A 30 -25.02 18.28 -8.16
N PRO A 31 -24.29 17.44 -7.40
CA PRO A 31 -24.19 16.03 -7.70
C PRO A 31 -25.60 15.48 -7.78
N ASN A 32 -25.92 14.87 -8.92
CA ASN A 32 -27.17 14.14 -9.05
C ASN A 32 -27.14 13.08 -7.95
N ASN A 33 -28.04 13.13 -6.99
CA ASN A 33 -28.10 12.30 -5.78
C ASN A 33 -28.21 10.78 -6.12
N ASP A 34 -28.31 10.44 -7.40
CA ASP A 34 -28.31 9.08 -7.92
C ASP A 34 -26.91 8.56 -8.30
N THR A 35 -25.92 9.46 -8.61
CA THR A 35 -24.52 9.05 -8.84
C THR A 35 -23.81 8.74 -7.55
N ASP A 36 -24.08 9.46 -6.45
CA ASP A 36 -23.57 9.17 -5.10
C ASP A 36 -24.05 7.79 -4.60
N LYS A 37 -25.32 7.45 -4.82
CA LYS A 37 -25.86 6.15 -4.40
C LYS A 37 -25.28 4.97 -5.18
N HIS A 38 -24.79 5.15 -6.40
CA HIS A 38 -24.13 4.10 -7.16
C HIS A 38 -22.66 3.94 -6.73
N GLY A 39 -21.97 5.04 -6.44
CA GLY A 39 -20.62 5.02 -5.88
C GLY A 39 -20.59 4.36 -4.50
N ASP A 40 -21.47 4.78 -3.61
CA ASP A 40 -21.57 4.22 -2.26
C ASP A 40 -21.93 2.72 -2.27
N ARG A 41 -22.80 2.28 -3.20
CA ARG A 41 -23.13 0.86 -3.36
C ARG A 41 -21.96 0.03 -3.88
N ALA A 42 -21.16 0.57 -4.80
CA ALA A 42 -19.99 -0.13 -5.33
C ALA A 42 -18.92 -0.28 -4.25
N VAL A 43 -18.62 0.79 -3.51
CA VAL A 43 -17.69 0.77 -2.38
C VAL A 43 -18.14 -0.21 -1.30
N PHE A 44 -19.42 -0.22 -0.94
CA PHE A 44 -19.96 -1.17 0.04
C PHE A 44 -19.87 -2.63 -0.46
N ALA A 45 -20.12 -2.85 -1.75
CA ALA A 45 -20.00 -4.18 -2.34
C ALA A 45 -18.55 -4.69 -2.36
N THR A 46 -17.59 -3.83 -2.69
CA THR A 46 -16.15 -4.18 -2.66
C THR A 46 -15.66 -4.42 -1.25
N GLN A 47 -16.08 -3.61 -0.27
CA GLN A 47 -15.72 -3.83 1.13
C GLN A 47 -16.23 -5.20 1.63
N SER A 48 -17.46 -5.57 1.29
CA SER A 48 -18.02 -6.89 1.65
C SER A 48 -17.25 -8.04 0.99
N LEU A 49 -16.78 -7.87 -0.25
CA LEU A 49 -15.92 -8.86 -0.92
C LEU A 49 -14.56 -8.98 -0.24
N VAL A 50 -13.96 -7.87 0.19
CA VAL A 50 -12.69 -7.88 0.91
C VAL A 50 -12.82 -8.65 2.23
N GLU A 51 -13.88 -8.39 3.01
CA GLU A 51 -14.18 -9.10 4.26
C GLU A 51 -14.41 -10.61 4.01
N GLU A 52 -15.17 -10.98 2.98
CA GLU A 52 -15.38 -12.39 2.61
C GLU A 52 -14.08 -13.08 2.20
N ALA A 53 -13.19 -12.35 1.51
CA ALA A 53 -11.88 -12.88 1.11
C ALA A 53 -10.95 -13.10 2.31
N ASP A 54 -10.94 -12.17 3.28
CA ASP A 54 -10.19 -12.33 4.51
C ASP A 54 -10.68 -13.55 5.29
N ASP A 55 -11.99 -13.73 5.43
CA ASP A 55 -12.60 -14.91 6.05
C ASP A 55 -12.21 -16.21 5.32
N ALA A 56 -12.21 -16.22 3.99
CA ALA A 56 -11.80 -17.38 3.20
C ALA A 56 -10.31 -17.67 3.40
N TYR A 57 -9.47 -16.63 3.45
CA TYR A 57 -8.04 -16.77 3.72
C TYR A 57 -7.78 -17.36 5.11
N GLU A 58 -8.46 -16.87 6.15
CA GLU A 58 -8.34 -17.39 7.52
C GLU A 58 -8.73 -18.87 7.63
N ARG A 59 -9.68 -19.32 6.83
CA ARG A 59 -10.05 -20.73 6.72
C ARG A 59 -9.07 -21.58 5.90
N GLY A 60 -8.02 -20.97 5.33
CA GLY A 60 -7.04 -21.62 4.46
C GLY A 60 -7.55 -21.86 3.03
N GLU A 61 -8.66 -21.30 2.64
CA GLU A 61 -9.28 -21.42 1.32
C GLU A 61 -8.63 -20.42 0.32
N ILE A 62 -7.30 -20.56 0.10
CA ILE A 62 -6.51 -19.60 -0.67
C ILE A 62 -7.06 -19.35 -2.07
N GLY A 63 -7.52 -20.43 -2.76
CA GLY A 63 -8.11 -20.33 -4.09
C GLY A 63 -9.39 -19.49 -4.10
N ARG A 64 -10.26 -19.67 -3.09
CA ARG A 64 -11.49 -18.89 -2.94
C ARG A 64 -11.21 -17.44 -2.61
N ALA A 65 -10.30 -17.17 -1.66
CA ALA A 65 -9.89 -15.81 -1.33
C ALA A 65 -9.37 -15.06 -2.57
N LYS A 66 -8.58 -15.75 -3.42
CA LYS A 66 -8.11 -15.19 -4.69
C LYS A 66 -9.26 -14.83 -5.62
N GLU A 67 -10.21 -15.74 -5.86
CA GLU A 67 -11.36 -15.50 -6.75
C GLU A 67 -12.18 -14.28 -6.31
N ILE A 68 -12.45 -14.17 -4.99
CA ILE A 68 -13.19 -13.05 -4.42
C ILE A 68 -12.41 -11.73 -4.57
N LEU A 69 -11.09 -11.73 -4.31
CA LEU A 69 -10.27 -10.53 -4.50
C LEU A 69 -10.10 -10.14 -5.96
N GLU A 70 -10.10 -11.09 -6.90
CA GLU A 70 -10.12 -10.79 -8.33
C GLU A 70 -11.44 -10.12 -8.74
N GLU A 71 -12.55 -10.46 -8.09
CA GLU A 71 -13.83 -9.77 -8.29
C GLU A 71 -13.79 -8.35 -7.72
N ALA A 72 -13.32 -8.17 -6.49
CA ALA A 72 -13.13 -6.85 -5.89
C ALA A 72 -12.20 -5.97 -6.73
N TYR A 73 -11.10 -6.52 -7.23
CA TYR A 73 -10.14 -5.84 -8.11
C TYR A 73 -10.77 -5.40 -9.44
N ARG A 74 -11.68 -6.17 -10.01
CA ARG A 74 -12.42 -5.76 -11.22
C ARG A 74 -13.33 -4.56 -10.98
N LEU A 75 -13.89 -4.44 -9.77
CA LEU A 75 -14.74 -3.32 -9.39
C LEU A 75 -13.91 -2.06 -9.07
N GLU A 76 -12.80 -2.22 -8.35
CA GLU A 76 -11.91 -1.12 -7.93
C GLU A 76 -10.43 -1.40 -8.24
N PRO A 77 -10.00 -1.31 -9.51
CA PRO A 77 -8.65 -1.71 -9.94
C PRO A 77 -7.53 -0.75 -9.50
N ILE A 78 -7.89 0.42 -8.94
CA ILE A 78 -6.98 1.44 -8.42
C ILE A 78 -7.03 1.57 -6.90
N ASN A 79 -7.68 0.63 -6.20
CA ASN A 79 -7.70 0.59 -4.75
C ASN A 79 -6.44 -0.16 -4.26
N PRO A 80 -5.46 0.52 -3.61
CA PRO A 80 -4.20 -0.11 -3.21
C PRO A 80 -4.40 -1.23 -2.20
N GLU A 81 -5.39 -1.14 -1.32
CA GLU A 81 -5.69 -2.20 -0.34
C GLU A 81 -6.09 -3.50 -1.06
N ILE A 82 -6.99 -3.42 -2.04
CA ILE A 82 -7.44 -4.59 -2.81
C ILE A 82 -6.28 -5.18 -3.62
N VAL A 83 -5.48 -4.32 -4.26
CA VAL A 83 -4.30 -4.76 -5.02
C VAL A 83 -3.31 -5.48 -4.10
N ASN A 84 -3.03 -4.94 -2.91
CA ASN A 84 -2.13 -5.54 -1.93
C ASN A 84 -2.64 -6.88 -1.41
N LYS A 85 -3.91 -6.97 -1.05
CA LYS A 85 -4.52 -8.24 -0.60
C LYS A 85 -4.47 -9.31 -1.69
N LEU A 86 -4.78 -8.94 -2.94
CA LEU A 86 -4.71 -9.83 -4.09
C LEU A 86 -3.27 -10.31 -4.33
N ALA A 87 -2.29 -9.39 -4.30
CA ALA A 87 -0.88 -9.71 -4.41
C ALA A 87 -0.43 -10.73 -3.35
N TYR A 88 -0.84 -10.49 -2.10
CA TYR A 88 -0.53 -11.37 -0.98
C TYR A 88 -1.09 -12.78 -1.17
N VAL A 89 -2.37 -12.89 -1.51
CA VAL A 89 -3.04 -14.19 -1.69
C VAL A 89 -2.46 -14.96 -2.87
N ILE A 90 -2.16 -14.29 -3.99
CA ILE A 90 -1.52 -14.88 -5.16
C ILE A 90 -0.11 -15.40 -4.82
N ALA A 91 0.70 -14.61 -4.11
CA ALA A 91 2.02 -15.02 -3.68
C ALA A 91 1.98 -16.22 -2.72
N LYS A 92 1.02 -16.23 -1.79
CA LYS A 92 0.76 -17.37 -0.88
C LYS A 92 0.28 -18.61 -1.62
N GLY A 93 -0.45 -18.44 -2.71
CA GLY A 93 -0.86 -19.54 -3.60
C GLY A 93 0.29 -20.13 -4.44
N GLY A 94 1.48 -19.53 -4.35
CA GLY A 94 2.71 -20.05 -4.99
C GLY A 94 3.19 -19.23 -6.19
N ASP A 95 2.38 -18.31 -6.73
CA ASP A 95 2.76 -17.44 -7.83
C ASP A 95 3.40 -16.14 -7.31
N ARG A 96 4.66 -16.26 -6.84
CA ARG A 96 5.40 -15.15 -6.24
C ARG A 96 5.70 -14.03 -7.23
N LEU A 97 5.99 -14.37 -8.50
CA LEU A 97 6.30 -13.35 -9.52
C LEU A 97 5.08 -12.50 -9.83
N LYS A 98 3.90 -13.13 -9.92
CA LYS A 98 2.65 -12.37 -10.11
C LYS A 98 2.29 -11.54 -8.86
N GLY A 99 2.59 -12.05 -7.67
CA GLY A 99 2.46 -11.30 -6.43
C GLY A 99 3.34 -10.05 -6.43
N ILE A 100 4.61 -10.17 -6.85
CA ILE A 100 5.53 -9.01 -6.97
C ILE A 100 4.97 -7.98 -7.97
N GLU A 101 4.55 -8.41 -9.16
CA GLU A 101 3.97 -7.52 -10.19
C GLU A 101 2.79 -6.69 -9.63
N LEU A 102 1.91 -7.32 -8.87
CA LEU A 102 0.75 -6.65 -8.27
C LEU A 102 1.17 -5.70 -7.13
N TYR A 103 2.13 -6.08 -6.31
CA TYR A 103 2.67 -5.17 -5.30
C TYR A 103 3.38 -3.96 -5.92
N GLU A 104 4.16 -4.16 -7.00
CA GLU A 104 4.77 -3.05 -7.74
C GLU A 104 3.69 -2.11 -8.31
N ARG A 105 2.58 -2.66 -8.83
CA ARG A 105 1.43 -1.86 -9.24
C ARG A 105 0.80 -1.12 -8.06
N SER A 106 0.75 -1.70 -6.87
CA SER A 106 0.25 -1.00 -5.68
C SER A 106 1.14 0.18 -5.31
N LEU A 107 2.47 0.05 -5.44
CA LEU A 107 3.41 1.15 -5.22
C LEU A 107 3.30 2.26 -6.28
N GLU A 108 2.80 1.97 -7.49
CA GLU A 108 2.45 3.03 -8.45
C GLU A 108 1.26 3.89 -7.97
N LEU A 109 0.40 3.34 -7.10
CA LEU A 109 -0.75 4.04 -6.51
C LEU A 109 -0.38 4.75 -5.21
N ASP A 110 0.47 4.13 -4.39
CA ASP A 110 1.02 4.67 -3.14
C ASP A 110 2.49 4.26 -3.01
N GLU A 111 3.41 5.17 -3.36
CA GLU A 111 4.85 4.92 -3.34
C GLU A 111 5.45 4.85 -1.93
N ASN A 112 4.72 5.34 -0.91
CA ASN A 112 5.18 5.43 0.47
C ASN A 112 4.59 4.34 1.38
N ASP A 113 4.22 3.20 0.83
CA ASP A 113 3.75 2.03 1.60
C ASP A 113 4.94 1.14 1.98
N ASP A 114 5.43 1.30 3.22
CA ASP A 114 6.52 0.52 3.80
C ASP A 114 6.20 -0.99 3.88
N LEU A 115 4.94 -1.34 4.16
CA LEU A 115 4.50 -2.74 4.24
C LEU A 115 4.56 -3.42 2.88
N THR A 116 4.16 -2.73 1.82
CA THR A 116 4.27 -3.23 0.45
C THR A 116 5.73 -3.41 0.03
N HIS A 117 6.61 -2.44 0.34
CA HIS A 117 8.05 -2.62 0.12
C HIS A 117 8.60 -3.83 0.89
N ASN A 118 8.26 -4.00 2.16
CA ASN A 118 8.66 -5.16 2.96
C ASN A 118 8.14 -6.49 2.38
N ALA A 119 6.91 -6.53 1.84
CA ALA A 119 6.34 -7.70 1.20
C ALA A 119 7.09 -8.08 -0.08
N ILE A 120 7.35 -7.11 -0.97
CA ILE A 120 8.14 -7.31 -2.20
C ILE A 120 9.53 -7.84 -1.85
N ALA A 121 10.21 -7.21 -0.88
CA ALA A 121 11.54 -7.64 -0.43
C ALA A 121 11.54 -9.11 0.03
N SER A 122 10.51 -9.50 0.79
CA SER A 122 10.36 -10.89 1.25
C SER A 122 10.19 -11.88 0.09
N LEU A 123 9.44 -11.50 -0.94
CA LEU A 123 9.26 -12.33 -2.13
C LEU A 123 10.55 -12.41 -2.95
N TYR A 124 11.26 -11.29 -3.18
CA TYR A 124 12.56 -11.31 -3.87
C TYR A 124 13.59 -12.14 -3.12
N ARG A 125 13.60 -12.11 -1.77
CA ARG A 125 14.47 -13.01 -0.98
C ARG A 125 14.16 -14.48 -1.26
N LEU A 126 12.89 -14.87 -1.34
CA LEU A 126 12.48 -16.24 -1.66
C LEU A 126 12.86 -16.64 -3.09
N GLU A 127 12.90 -15.69 -4.03
CA GLU A 127 13.39 -15.88 -5.40
C GLU A 127 14.93 -15.78 -5.50
N ARG A 128 15.65 -15.59 -4.38
CA ARG A 128 17.10 -15.39 -4.28
C ARG A 128 17.62 -14.15 -5.04
N ALA A 129 16.75 -13.21 -5.33
CA ALA A 129 17.11 -11.92 -5.91
C ALA A 129 17.50 -10.96 -4.76
N TYR A 130 18.61 -11.25 -4.09
CA TYR A 130 18.98 -10.65 -2.81
C TYR A 130 19.22 -9.15 -2.90
N GLU A 131 19.83 -8.67 -3.96
CA GLU A 131 20.09 -7.25 -4.19
C GLU A 131 18.77 -6.46 -4.27
N ARG A 132 17.79 -6.97 -5.02
CA ARG A 132 16.46 -6.35 -5.11
C ARG A 132 15.72 -6.40 -3.77
N ALA A 133 15.82 -7.52 -3.07
CA ALA A 133 15.24 -7.64 -1.74
C ALA A 133 15.83 -6.60 -0.78
N GLN A 134 17.14 -6.39 -0.81
CA GLN A 134 17.82 -5.40 0.03
C GLN A 134 17.35 -3.97 -0.30
N GLU A 135 17.26 -3.61 -1.59
CA GLU A 135 16.76 -2.30 -2.01
C GLU A 135 15.37 -1.99 -1.44
N HIS A 136 14.46 -2.96 -1.50
CA HIS A 136 13.12 -2.79 -0.99
C HIS A 136 13.05 -2.75 0.56
N TYR A 137 13.86 -3.58 1.27
CA TYR A 137 13.92 -3.45 2.73
C TYR A 137 14.47 -2.10 3.18
N LEU A 138 15.48 -1.56 2.49
CA LEU A 138 16.01 -0.23 2.80
C LEU A 138 14.97 0.86 2.56
N LYS A 139 14.20 0.78 1.48
CA LYS A 139 13.08 1.72 1.24
C LYS A 139 12.00 1.61 2.32
N ALA A 140 11.62 0.40 2.72
CA ALA A 140 10.66 0.22 3.80
C ALA A 140 11.14 0.88 5.11
N LEU A 141 12.43 0.72 5.44
CA LEU A 141 13.03 1.33 6.64
C LEU A 141 13.22 2.86 6.51
N GLU A 142 13.36 3.39 5.31
CA GLU A 142 13.38 4.83 5.06
C GLU A 142 11.99 5.47 5.32
N ILE A 143 10.92 4.74 4.98
CA ILE A 143 9.54 5.18 5.16
C ILE A 143 9.10 5.03 6.63
N ASP A 144 9.26 3.84 7.22
CA ASP A 144 9.03 3.60 8.66
C ASP A 144 10.16 2.79 9.32
N GLU A 145 11.00 3.49 10.07
CA GLU A 145 12.09 2.91 10.86
C GLU A 145 11.64 2.24 12.17
N ARG A 146 10.35 2.24 12.48
CA ARG A 146 9.80 1.74 13.76
C ARG A 146 9.09 0.40 13.64
N TYR A 147 8.99 -0.17 12.44
CA TYR A 147 8.31 -1.45 12.26
C TYR A 147 9.28 -2.64 12.47
N PRO A 148 9.18 -3.37 13.61
CA PRO A 148 10.17 -4.38 14.00
C PRO A 148 10.24 -5.56 13.03
N GLN A 149 9.14 -5.90 12.35
CA GLN A 149 9.09 -6.99 11.39
C GLN A 149 10.01 -6.75 10.18
N THR A 150 10.15 -5.51 9.73
CA THR A 150 11.05 -5.17 8.61
C THR A 150 12.50 -5.44 8.98
N TYR A 151 12.93 -5.07 10.18
CA TYR A 151 14.28 -5.40 10.66
C TYR A 151 14.51 -6.91 10.78
N PHE A 152 13.53 -7.65 11.29
CA PHE A 152 13.62 -9.10 11.36
C PHE A 152 13.74 -9.72 9.96
N ASN A 153 12.90 -9.32 9.01
CA ASN A 153 12.91 -9.83 7.65
C ASN A 153 14.21 -9.46 6.91
N TYR A 154 14.70 -8.25 7.11
CA TYR A 154 15.99 -7.82 6.56
C TYR A 154 17.16 -8.60 7.19
N GLY A 155 17.10 -8.88 8.50
CA GLY A 155 18.05 -9.78 9.16
C GLY A 155 18.08 -11.16 8.52
N ASN A 156 16.93 -11.74 8.19
CA ASN A 156 16.85 -13.03 7.50
C ASN A 156 17.49 -12.96 6.08
N LEU A 157 17.29 -11.86 5.35
CA LEU A 157 17.98 -11.67 4.07
C LEU A 157 19.50 -11.65 4.25
N LEU A 158 19.99 -10.91 5.24
CA LEU A 158 21.43 -10.78 5.51
C LEU A 158 22.07 -12.14 5.91
N VAL A 159 21.29 -13.00 6.61
CA VAL A 159 21.72 -14.40 6.85
C VAL A 159 21.84 -15.17 5.54
N ASP A 160 20.86 -15.07 4.64
CA ASP A 160 20.90 -15.73 3.33
C ASP A 160 22.08 -15.25 2.47
N MET A 161 22.50 -13.99 2.64
CA MET A 161 23.68 -13.40 1.99
C MET A 161 25.02 -13.74 2.70
N GLY A 162 24.97 -14.37 3.87
CA GLY A 162 26.16 -14.68 4.69
C GLY A 162 26.68 -13.50 5.53
N GLU A 163 25.93 -12.42 5.61
CA GLU A 163 26.31 -11.18 6.33
C GLU A 163 25.89 -11.23 7.80
N THR A 164 26.39 -12.23 8.52
CA THR A 164 25.97 -12.62 9.88
C THR A 164 26.02 -11.44 10.88
N GLU A 165 27.05 -10.60 10.84
CA GLU A 165 27.21 -9.49 11.80
C GLU A 165 26.18 -8.37 11.53
N GLN A 166 25.82 -8.15 10.28
CA GLN A 166 24.76 -7.20 9.95
C GLN A 166 23.38 -7.76 10.33
N ALA A 167 23.14 -9.05 10.05
CA ALA A 167 21.92 -9.72 10.49
C ALA A 167 21.70 -9.61 12.00
N ARG A 168 22.75 -9.83 12.79
CA ARG A 168 22.72 -9.68 14.25
C ARG A 168 22.26 -8.28 14.68
N LYS A 169 22.74 -7.23 14.01
CA LYS A 169 22.31 -5.86 14.30
C LYS A 169 20.82 -5.66 14.00
N MET A 170 20.34 -6.22 12.90
CA MET A 170 18.93 -6.11 12.51
C MET A 170 18.03 -6.82 13.51
N TYR A 171 18.36 -8.03 13.94
CA TYR A 171 17.58 -8.74 14.96
C TYR A 171 17.58 -8.03 16.32
N LYS A 172 18.71 -7.46 16.74
CA LYS A 172 18.75 -6.64 17.94
C LYS A 172 17.85 -5.42 17.84
N ARG A 173 17.87 -4.74 16.68
CA ARG A 173 16.99 -3.59 16.45
C ARG A 173 15.51 -3.97 16.47
N ALA A 174 15.15 -5.10 15.91
CA ALA A 174 13.78 -5.63 16.00
C ALA A 174 13.35 -5.85 17.48
N LEU A 175 14.24 -6.40 18.32
CA LEU A 175 14.00 -6.63 19.75
C LEU A 175 13.99 -5.34 20.59
N GLU A 176 14.74 -4.32 20.20
CA GLU A 176 14.67 -2.99 20.82
C GLU A 176 13.30 -2.33 20.59
N LEU A 177 12.75 -2.50 19.39
CA LEU A 177 11.43 -1.97 19.02
C LEU A 177 10.29 -2.80 19.61
N GLN A 178 10.45 -4.11 19.64
CA GLN A 178 9.47 -5.06 20.20
C GLN A 178 10.21 -6.12 21.03
N SER A 179 10.29 -5.92 22.35
CA SER A 179 10.99 -6.83 23.25
C SER A 179 10.39 -8.24 23.31
N ASP A 180 9.08 -8.38 23.07
CA ASP A 180 8.39 -9.65 22.92
C ASP A 180 8.25 -10.05 21.45
N PHE A 181 9.39 -10.43 20.86
CA PHE A 181 9.49 -10.92 19.48
C PHE A 181 10.26 -12.25 19.46
N PRO A 182 9.59 -13.37 19.75
CA PRO A 182 10.24 -14.68 19.91
C PRO A 182 11.09 -15.09 18.71
N GLN A 183 10.61 -14.84 17.47
CA GLN A 183 11.32 -15.23 16.26
C GLN A 183 12.66 -14.47 16.10
N ALA A 184 12.70 -13.18 16.42
CA ALA A 184 13.93 -12.40 16.38
C ALA A 184 14.92 -12.85 17.47
N ARG A 185 14.43 -13.22 18.66
CA ARG A 185 15.26 -13.76 19.74
C ARG A 185 15.87 -15.11 19.36
N GLU A 186 15.07 -16.01 18.80
CA GLU A 186 15.51 -17.32 18.35
C GLU A 186 16.54 -17.22 17.21
N ALA A 187 16.29 -16.32 16.23
CA ALA A 187 17.23 -16.03 15.15
C ALA A 187 18.56 -15.52 15.70
N LEU A 188 18.55 -14.62 16.66
CA LEU A 188 19.76 -14.08 17.30
C LEU A 188 20.55 -15.17 18.05
N LEU A 189 19.86 -16.04 18.79
CA LEU A 189 20.48 -17.20 19.45
C LEU A 189 21.12 -18.17 18.44
N SER A 190 20.49 -18.39 17.30
CA SER A 190 21.03 -19.26 16.24
C SER A 190 22.35 -18.74 15.66
N LEU A 191 22.59 -17.42 15.72
CA LEU A 191 23.85 -16.77 15.33
C LEU A 191 24.93 -16.81 16.44
N GLY A 192 24.69 -17.52 17.55
CA GLY A 192 25.65 -17.70 18.65
C GLY A 192 25.70 -16.56 19.66
N ASP A 193 24.73 -15.66 19.64
CA ASP A 193 24.56 -14.66 20.72
C ASP A 193 23.98 -15.31 21.97
N LYS A 194 24.50 -14.95 23.13
CA LYS A 194 23.88 -15.34 24.40
C LYS A 194 22.71 -14.37 24.66
N ALA A 195 21.52 -14.91 24.86
CA ALA A 195 20.34 -14.13 25.21
C ALA A 195 20.52 -13.40 26.54
#